data_695d9a41cd35b3bdb0428d7bb1bb7257
#
_entry.id   695d9a41cd35b3bdb0428d7bb1bb7257
#
_cell.length_a   1.000
_cell.length_b   1.000
_cell.length_c   1.000
_cell.angle_alpha   90.00
_cell.angle_beta   90.00
_cell.angle_gamma   90.00
#
_symmetry.space_group_name_H-M   'P 1'
#
loop_
_entity.id
_entity.type
_entity.pdbx_description
1 polymer ?
#
loop_
_entity_poly.entity_id
_entity_poly.type
_entity_poly.pdbx_seq_one_letter_code
_entity_poly.pdbx_strand_id
1 'polypeptide(L)'
;MPRICVAFSGGLDSTVLLHQLAQARELLPFSLSAIHVNHGLSSNAPAWARHCRQVCAGLDVPLRVRRVEVNRAPRTSLEEEARRARYAVFAAAKADVIGMAHHADDQAETVLLQLLRGAGPKGLAGMPPLKPLSTNGLGHISLWRPLLECTRAELAGYAHQHKLTAIDDESNADERFRRNYLRRRVMPLLTAGFPAVTATLARTARHQAEASGLLDALADADLTLAEMDAGLHAETLKQLGGARCKNALRRWLDRAGLRQPSEARLNALIKALRDSSNDTRLAWVHERRTVRRKKDLLTLG
;
A
#
# COMPACT_ATOMS: atom_id res chain seq x y z
N MET A 1 -25.78 5.98 -2.31
CA MET A 1 -25.44 4.56 -2.53
C MET A 1 -23.94 4.46 -2.77
N PRO A 2 -23.18 3.66 -2.00
CA PRO A 2 -21.74 3.51 -2.18
C PRO A 2 -21.38 2.99 -3.58
N ARG A 3 -20.30 3.52 -4.16
CA ARG A 3 -19.82 3.14 -5.50
C ARG A 3 -18.55 2.31 -5.35
N ILE A 4 -18.63 1.01 -5.62
CA ILE A 4 -17.49 0.11 -5.58
C ILE A 4 -16.99 -0.13 -7.00
N CYS A 5 -15.69 0.04 -7.23
CA CYS A 5 -15.04 -0.29 -8.49
C CYS A 5 -13.96 -1.35 -8.25
N VAL A 6 -14.08 -2.51 -8.88
CA VAL A 6 -13.07 -3.58 -8.76
C VAL A 6 -11.90 -3.30 -9.70
N ALA A 7 -10.68 -3.32 -9.16
CA ALA A 7 -9.45 -3.34 -9.95
C ALA A 7 -9.30 -4.73 -10.59
N PHE A 8 -9.84 -4.89 -11.79
CA PHE A 8 -10.03 -6.17 -12.45
C PHE A 8 -8.90 -6.48 -13.44
N SER A 9 -8.02 -7.41 -13.08
CA SER A 9 -6.94 -7.87 -13.97
C SER A 9 -7.38 -8.99 -14.92
N GLY A 10 -8.43 -9.73 -14.58
CA GLY A 10 -8.86 -10.96 -15.24
C GLY A 10 -8.20 -12.23 -14.67
N GLY A 11 -7.21 -12.08 -13.77
CA GLY A 11 -6.64 -13.21 -13.04
C GLY A 11 -7.60 -13.75 -11.97
N LEU A 12 -7.29 -14.95 -11.46
CA LEU A 12 -8.15 -15.73 -10.56
C LEU A 12 -8.68 -14.89 -9.40
N ASP A 13 -7.81 -14.26 -8.63
CA ASP A 13 -8.17 -13.56 -7.39
C ASP A 13 -9.13 -12.39 -7.66
N SER A 14 -8.87 -11.62 -8.73
CA SER A 14 -9.72 -10.49 -9.13
C SER A 14 -11.06 -10.96 -9.72
N THR A 15 -11.10 -12.13 -10.34
CA THR A 15 -12.34 -12.74 -10.86
C THR A 15 -13.21 -13.21 -9.71
N VAL A 16 -12.62 -13.86 -8.69
CA VAL A 16 -13.33 -14.24 -7.46
C VAL A 16 -13.92 -13.02 -6.77
N LEU A 17 -13.13 -11.96 -6.57
CA LEU A 17 -13.62 -10.74 -5.93
C LEU A 17 -14.78 -10.11 -6.70
N LEU A 18 -14.65 -10.01 -8.02
CA LEU A 18 -15.70 -9.44 -8.87
C LEU A 18 -16.99 -10.26 -8.79
N HIS A 19 -16.89 -11.59 -8.86
CA HIS A 19 -18.02 -12.50 -8.76
C HIS A 19 -18.72 -12.41 -7.41
N GLN A 20 -17.96 -12.44 -6.29
CA GLN A 20 -18.53 -12.31 -4.94
C GLN A 20 -19.27 -10.99 -4.76
N LEU A 21 -18.70 -9.87 -5.24
CA LEU A 21 -19.38 -8.58 -5.19
C LEU A 21 -20.59 -8.50 -6.11
N ALA A 22 -20.57 -9.15 -7.27
CA ALA A 22 -21.73 -9.23 -8.14
C ALA A 22 -22.90 -9.97 -7.47
N GLN A 23 -22.63 -11.05 -6.74
CA GLN A 23 -23.64 -11.76 -5.94
C GLN A 23 -24.12 -10.92 -4.73
N ALA A 24 -23.18 -10.27 -4.03
CA ALA A 24 -23.49 -9.48 -2.84
C ALA A 24 -24.39 -8.27 -3.13
N ARG A 25 -24.40 -7.72 -4.35
CA ARG A 25 -25.27 -6.58 -4.72
C ARG A 25 -26.75 -6.92 -4.73
N GLU A 26 -27.10 -8.19 -4.77
CA GLU A 26 -28.50 -8.64 -4.64
C GLU A 26 -29.01 -8.47 -3.20
N LEU A 27 -28.10 -8.46 -2.23
CA LEU A 27 -28.42 -8.39 -0.80
C LEU A 27 -28.11 -7.02 -0.19
N LEU A 28 -27.18 -6.27 -0.78
CA LEU A 28 -26.64 -5.03 -0.22
C LEU A 28 -26.77 -3.88 -1.23
N PRO A 29 -27.16 -2.68 -0.81
CA PRO A 29 -27.36 -1.52 -1.68
C PRO A 29 -26.06 -0.81 -2.02
N PHE A 30 -25.35 -1.23 -3.08
CA PHE A 30 -24.20 -0.52 -3.65
C PHE A 30 -24.19 -0.63 -5.19
N SER A 31 -23.54 0.32 -5.86
CA SER A 31 -23.29 0.21 -7.29
C SER A 31 -21.93 -0.46 -7.52
N LEU A 32 -21.87 -1.43 -8.42
CA LEU A 32 -20.67 -2.17 -8.78
C LEU A 32 -20.21 -1.81 -10.19
N SER A 33 -18.92 -1.61 -10.36
CA SER A 33 -18.23 -1.45 -11.64
C SER A 33 -16.87 -2.10 -11.60
N ALA A 34 -16.22 -2.25 -12.75
CA ALA A 34 -14.86 -2.77 -12.83
C ALA A 34 -13.97 -1.86 -13.69
N ILE A 35 -12.68 -1.86 -13.40
CA ILE A 35 -11.67 -1.15 -14.17
C ILE A 35 -10.49 -2.08 -14.48
N HIS A 36 -10.22 -2.27 -15.77
CA HIS A 36 -9.06 -3.01 -16.27
C HIS A 36 -7.99 -2.04 -16.75
N VAL A 37 -6.77 -2.13 -16.19
CA VAL A 37 -5.64 -1.29 -16.60
C VAL A 37 -4.71 -2.11 -17.48
N ASN A 38 -4.65 -1.76 -18.75
CA ASN A 38 -3.78 -2.37 -19.74
C ASN A 38 -2.48 -1.57 -19.85
N HIS A 39 -1.38 -2.15 -19.42
CA HIS A 39 -0.05 -1.53 -19.44
C HIS A 39 0.66 -1.63 -20.80
N GLY A 40 0.10 -2.37 -21.76
CA GLY A 40 0.69 -2.55 -23.09
C GLY A 40 2.01 -3.33 -23.12
N LEU A 41 2.37 -4.03 -22.02
CA LEU A 41 3.66 -4.70 -21.86
C LEU A 41 3.67 -6.15 -22.40
N SER A 42 2.50 -6.77 -22.55
CA SER A 42 2.34 -8.12 -23.08
C SER A 42 1.66 -8.11 -24.44
N SER A 43 2.07 -9.00 -25.35
CA SER A 43 1.38 -9.27 -26.62
C SER A 43 -0.05 -9.80 -26.40
N ASN A 44 -0.31 -10.44 -25.26
CA ASN A 44 -1.60 -11.00 -24.88
C ASN A 44 -2.60 -9.96 -24.31
N ALA A 45 -2.17 -8.71 -24.08
CA ALA A 45 -3.01 -7.66 -23.50
C ALA A 45 -4.37 -7.44 -24.22
N PRO A 46 -4.48 -7.52 -25.57
CA PRO A 46 -5.78 -7.44 -26.24
C PRO A 46 -6.71 -8.64 -25.92
N ALA A 47 -6.15 -9.85 -25.80
CA ALA A 47 -6.91 -11.05 -25.44
C ALA A 47 -7.41 -10.95 -23.98
N TRP A 48 -6.57 -10.49 -23.08
CA TRP A 48 -6.94 -10.24 -21.68
C TRP A 48 -8.05 -9.21 -21.53
N ALA A 49 -7.99 -8.12 -22.29
CA ALA A 49 -9.05 -7.13 -22.29
C ALA A 49 -10.37 -7.67 -22.85
N ARG A 50 -10.35 -8.58 -23.83
CA ARG A 50 -11.54 -9.27 -24.33
C ARG A 50 -12.14 -10.17 -23.27
N HIS A 51 -11.31 -11.01 -22.62
CA HIS A 51 -11.74 -11.87 -21.52
C HIS A 51 -12.39 -11.05 -20.40
N CYS A 52 -11.77 -9.97 -19.97
CA CYS A 52 -12.34 -9.09 -18.94
C CYS A 52 -13.72 -8.53 -19.35
N ARG A 53 -13.91 -8.17 -20.63
CA ARG A 53 -15.23 -7.73 -21.12
C ARG A 53 -16.27 -8.85 -21.07
N GLN A 54 -15.89 -10.07 -21.45
CA GLN A 54 -16.79 -11.24 -21.42
C GLN A 54 -17.23 -11.57 -20.00
N VAL A 55 -16.29 -11.63 -19.05
CA VAL A 55 -16.61 -11.90 -17.64
C VAL A 55 -17.52 -10.81 -17.06
N CYS A 56 -17.20 -9.54 -17.30
CA CYS A 56 -18.02 -8.44 -16.80
C CYS A 56 -19.42 -8.41 -17.44
N ALA A 57 -19.54 -8.73 -18.73
CA ALA A 57 -20.83 -8.82 -19.40
C ALA A 57 -21.69 -9.97 -18.84
N GLY A 58 -21.07 -11.13 -18.55
CA GLY A 58 -21.76 -12.26 -17.92
C GLY A 58 -22.26 -11.99 -16.50
N LEU A 59 -21.65 -11.03 -15.80
CA LEU A 59 -22.03 -10.61 -14.44
C LEU A 59 -22.89 -9.34 -14.42
N ASP A 60 -23.21 -8.77 -15.57
CA ASP A 60 -23.88 -7.47 -15.68
C ASP A 60 -23.15 -6.36 -14.89
N VAL A 61 -21.81 -6.28 -15.02
CA VAL A 61 -20.96 -5.29 -14.38
C VAL A 61 -20.33 -4.38 -15.43
N PRO A 62 -20.56 -3.05 -15.38
CA PRO A 62 -19.91 -2.11 -16.28
C PRO A 62 -18.39 -2.15 -16.15
N LEU A 63 -17.68 -2.36 -17.27
CA LEU A 63 -16.23 -2.39 -17.32
C LEU A 63 -15.67 -1.16 -18.04
N ARG A 64 -14.67 -0.52 -17.42
CA ARG A 64 -13.81 0.47 -18.08
C ARG A 64 -12.43 -0.12 -18.33
N VAL A 65 -12.01 -0.16 -19.60
CA VAL A 65 -10.64 -0.52 -19.98
C VAL A 65 -9.83 0.75 -20.15
N ARG A 66 -8.69 0.86 -19.45
CA ARG A 66 -7.77 2.00 -19.56
C ARG A 66 -6.41 1.52 -20.01
N ARG A 67 -5.97 1.99 -21.16
CA ARG A 67 -4.59 1.81 -21.63
C ARG A 67 -3.71 2.87 -21.00
N VAL A 68 -2.58 2.47 -20.44
CA VAL A 68 -1.57 3.37 -19.89
C VAL A 68 -0.23 3.10 -20.56
N GLU A 69 0.51 4.14 -20.77
CA GLU A 69 1.90 4.03 -21.22
C GLU A 69 2.81 3.99 -20.01
N VAL A 70 3.70 3.01 -19.99
CA VAL A 70 4.67 2.82 -18.90
C VAL A 70 6.04 3.24 -19.42
N ASN A 71 6.41 4.48 -19.16
CA ASN A 71 7.72 5.00 -19.50
C ASN A 71 8.69 4.79 -18.34
N ARG A 72 9.81 4.12 -18.63
CA ARG A 72 10.84 3.88 -17.62
C ARG A 72 11.55 5.21 -17.30
N ALA A 73 11.26 5.78 -16.14
CA ALA A 73 12.01 6.96 -15.67
C ALA A 73 13.39 6.53 -15.13
N PRO A 74 14.41 7.39 -15.23
CA PRO A 74 15.73 7.13 -14.64
C PRO A 74 15.61 6.79 -13.15
N ARG A 75 16.27 5.72 -12.72
CA ARG A 75 16.31 5.23 -11.33
C ARG A 75 15.01 4.62 -10.77
N THR A 76 13.99 4.34 -11.61
CA THR A 76 12.79 3.62 -11.22
C THR A 76 12.71 2.25 -11.91
N SER A 77 12.06 1.29 -11.27
CA SER A 77 11.77 0.01 -11.90
C SER A 77 10.53 0.13 -12.79
N LEU A 78 10.45 -0.71 -13.84
CA LEU A 78 9.26 -0.79 -14.70
C LEU A 78 8.01 -1.14 -13.88
N GLU A 79 8.16 -1.99 -12.86
CA GLU A 79 7.08 -2.36 -11.94
C GLU A 79 6.57 -1.15 -11.14
N GLU A 80 7.47 -0.30 -10.64
CA GLU A 80 7.10 0.90 -9.88
C GLU A 80 6.36 1.89 -10.76
N GLU A 81 6.80 2.10 -12.00
CA GLU A 81 6.13 2.98 -12.96
C GLU A 81 4.76 2.42 -13.39
N ALA A 82 4.67 1.13 -13.69
CA ALA A 82 3.39 0.47 -13.97
C ALA A 82 2.41 0.58 -12.79
N ARG A 83 2.93 0.41 -11.57
CA ARG A 83 2.14 0.60 -10.35
C ARG A 83 1.67 2.06 -10.22
N ARG A 84 2.55 3.04 -10.44
CA ARG A 84 2.20 4.48 -10.39
C ARG A 84 1.12 4.83 -11.39
N ALA A 85 1.28 4.39 -12.65
CA ALA A 85 0.30 4.60 -13.71
C ALA A 85 -1.07 3.99 -13.36
N ARG A 86 -1.08 2.77 -12.83
CA ARG A 86 -2.30 2.09 -12.37
C ARG A 86 -3.00 2.86 -11.25
N TYR A 87 -2.27 3.33 -10.25
CA TYR A 87 -2.84 4.10 -9.15
C TYR A 87 -3.38 5.46 -9.60
N ALA A 88 -2.77 6.10 -10.59
CA ALA A 88 -3.30 7.33 -11.20
C ALA A 88 -4.66 7.07 -11.87
N VAL A 89 -4.82 5.92 -12.55
CA VAL A 89 -6.11 5.51 -13.13
C VAL A 89 -7.16 5.28 -12.04
N PHE A 90 -6.79 4.66 -10.92
CA PHE A 90 -7.70 4.44 -9.79
C PHE A 90 -8.11 5.75 -9.14
N ALA A 91 -7.19 6.70 -8.96
CA ALA A 91 -7.48 8.01 -8.39
C ALA A 91 -8.44 8.85 -9.26
N ALA A 92 -8.51 8.58 -10.56
CA ALA A 92 -9.45 9.23 -11.49
C ALA A 92 -10.78 8.44 -11.68
N ALA A 93 -10.97 7.35 -10.95
CA ALA A 93 -12.19 6.55 -11.05
C ALA A 93 -13.37 7.26 -10.37
N LYS A 94 -14.57 7.13 -10.97
CA LYS A 94 -15.81 7.62 -10.35
C LYS A 94 -16.32 6.58 -9.35
N ALA A 95 -15.60 6.39 -8.25
CA ALA A 95 -15.90 5.41 -7.20
C ALA A 95 -15.57 5.98 -5.82
N ASP A 96 -16.19 5.46 -4.79
CA ASP A 96 -15.85 5.78 -3.41
C ASP A 96 -14.78 4.81 -2.89
N VAL A 97 -14.80 3.58 -3.45
CA VAL A 97 -13.89 2.49 -3.06
C VAL A 97 -13.39 1.74 -4.29
N ILE A 98 -12.08 1.46 -4.32
CA ILE A 98 -11.46 0.53 -5.27
C ILE A 98 -11.22 -0.81 -4.56
N GLY A 99 -11.95 -1.85 -4.96
CA GLY A 99 -11.76 -3.22 -4.50
C GLY A 99 -10.51 -3.84 -5.12
N MET A 100 -9.58 -4.26 -4.26
CA MET A 100 -8.31 -4.91 -4.64
C MET A 100 -8.32 -6.36 -4.17
N ALA A 101 -8.04 -7.30 -5.05
CA ALA A 101 -8.07 -8.74 -4.75
C ALA A 101 -6.78 -9.27 -4.09
N HIS A 102 -6.13 -8.48 -3.23
CA HIS A 102 -5.02 -8.96 -2.43
C HIS A 102 -5.54 -9.92 -1.35
N HIS A 103 -4.81 -11.00 -1.13
CA HIS A 103 -5.20 -12.11 -0.25
C HIS A 103 -4.11 -12.42 0.80
N ALA A 104 -4.33 -13.41 1.67
CA ALA A 104 -3.44 -13.73 2.79
C ALA A 104 -2.01 -14.08 2.36
N ASP A 105 -1.85 -14.77 1.22
CA ASP A 105 -0.51 -15.09 0.70
C ASP A 105 0.21 -13.82 0.22
N ASP A 106 -0.49 -12.87 -0.41
CA ASP A 106 0.06 -11.56 -0.76
C ASP A 106 0.51 -10.78 0.48
N GLN A 107 -0.25 -10.89 1.57
CA GLN A 107 0.10 -10.29 2.85
C GLN A 107 1.37 -10.92 3.42
N ALA A 108 1.45 -12.24 3.43
CA ALA A 108 2.63 -12.99 3.89
C ALA A 108 3.89 -12.62 3.09
N GLU A 109 3.79 -12.59 1.76
CA GLU A 109 4.87 -12.14 0.88
C GLU A 109 5.31 -10.71 1.19
N THR A 110 4.35 -9.81 1.46
CA THR A 110 4.62 -8.41 1.79
C THR A 110 5.36 -8.30 3.11
N VAL A 111 4.91 -9.00 4.15
CA VAL A 111 5.58 -9.03 5.47
C VAL A 111 7.00 -9.54 5.35
N LEU A 112 7.20 -10.66 4.64
CA LEU A 112 8.51 -11.24 4.44
C LEU A 112 9.45 -10.30 3.67
N LEU A 113 8.97 -9.66 2.60
CA LEU A 113 9.75 -8.64 1.88
C LEU A 113 10.14 -7.45 2.77
N GLN A 114 9.25 -7.01 3.64
CA GLN A 114 9.54 -5.90 4.56
C GLN A 114 10.52 -6.33 5.66
N LEU A 115 10.38 -7.54 6.17
CA LEU A 115 11.31 -8.11 7.15
C LEU A 115 12.74 -8.17 6.58
N LEU A 116 12.89 -8.69 5.36
CA LEU A 116 14.18 -8.79 4.66
C LEU A 116 14.80 -7.41 4.30
N ARG A 117 14.02 -6.33 4.40
CA ARG A 117 14.49 -4.95 4.24
C ARG A 117 14.79 -4.26 5.56
N GLY A 118 14.64 -4.94 6.69
CA GLY A 118 14.81 -4.36 8.03
C GLY A 118 13.71 -3.36 8.42
N ALA A 119 12.49 -3.55 7.93
CA ALA A 119 11.39 -2.65 8.24
C ALA A 119 10.98 -2.74 9.71
N GLY A 120 10.63 -1.59 10.31
CA GLY A 120 10.01 -1.51 11.64
C GLY A 120 8.49 -1.81 11.60
N PRO A 121 7.79 -1.61 12.74
CA PRO A 121 6.37 -1.98 12.90
C PRO A 121 5.47 -1.52 11.75
N LYS A 122 5.56 -0.26 11.33
CA LYS A 122 4.75 0.29 10.21
C LYS A 122 4.93 -0.45 8.89
N GLY A 123 6.16 -0.90 8.59
CA GLY A 123 6.42 -1.68 7.38
C GLY A 123 5.95 -3.13 7.53
N LEU A 124 6.18 -3.74 8.69
CA LEU A 124 5.76 -5.11 9.02
C LEU A 124 4.24 -5.24 9.18
N ALA A 125 3.50 -4.15 9.38
CA ALA A 125 2.05 -4.11 9.34
C ALA A 125 1.46 -4.53 7.98
N GLY A 126 2.29 -4.61 6.94
CA GLY A 126 1.90 -5.09 5.63
C GLY A 126 0.89 -4.16 4.92
N MET A 127 -0.10 -4.76 4.29
CA MET A 127 -1.18 -4.04 3.60
C MET A 127 -2.37 -3.85 4.53
N PRO A 128 -2.84 -2.61 4.77
CA PRO A 128 -4.08 -2.40 5.54
C PRO A 128 -5.30 -2.83 4.71
N PRO A 129 -6.39 -3.32 5.39
CA PRO A 129 -7.64 -3.68 4.72
C PRO A 129 -8.27 -2.49 3.98
N LEU A 130 -8.16 -1.30 4.55
CA LEU A 130 -8.63 -0.04 3.95
C LEU A 130 -7.50 0.99 3.99
N LYS A 131 -7.29 1.69 2.88
CA LYS A 131 -6.26 2.73 2.77
C LYS A 131 -6.77 3.88 1.92
N PRO A 132 -6.74 5.14 2.41
CA PRO A 132 -7.02 6.30 1.58
C PRO A 132 -6.09 6.36 0.37
N LEU A 133 -6.64 6.67 -0.80
CA LEU A 133 -5.90 6.94 -2.02
C LEU A 133 -5.88 8.46 -2.23
N SER A 134 -4.68 9.03 -2.33
CA SER A 134 -4.54 10.45 -2.65
C SER A 134 -5.04 10.72 -4.08
N THR A 135 -5.97 11.65 -4.23
CA THR A 135 -6.65 11.97 -5.50
C THR A 135 -6.34 13.37 -6.02
N ASN A 136 -5.31 14.05 -5.47
CA ASN A 136 -4.95 15.42 -5.86
C ASN A 136 -6.17 16.38 -5.89
N GLY A 137 -7.05 16.28 -4.88
CA GLY A 137 -8.25 17.11 -4.77
C GLY A 137 -9.49 16.61 -5.53
N LEU A 138 -9.43 15.46 -6.20
CA LEU A 138 -10.56 14.89 -6.96
C LEU A 138 -11.55 14.08 -6.10
N GLY A 139 -11.48 14.14 -4.78
CA GLY A 139 -12.35 13.43 -3.85
C GLY A 139 -11.64 12.42 -2.98
N HIS A 140 -12.39 11.71 -2.16
CA HIS A 140 -11.87 10.69 -1.24
C HIS A 140 -12.17 9.29 -1.78
N ILE A 141 -11.17 8.67 -2.39
CA ILE A 141 -11.24 7.27 -2.81
C ILE A 141 -10.44 6.45 -1.81
N SER A 142 -10.96 5.28 -1.41
CA SER A 142 -10.22 4.33 -0.60
C SER A 142 -9.89 3.05 -1.37
N LEU A 143 -8.73 2.49 -1.14
CA LEU A 143 -8.38 1.13 -1.57
C LEU A 143 -8.87 0.15 -0.51
N TRP A 144 -9.67 -0.81 -0.92
CA TRP A 144 -10.25 -1.84 -0.05
C TRP A 144 -9.76 -3.23 -0.45
N ARG A 145 -9.41 -4.05 0.52
CA ARG A 145 -8.86 -5.40 0.32
C ARG A 145 -9.66 -6.40 1.13
N PRO A 146 -10.86 -6.78 0.66
CA PRO A 146 -11.74 -7.66 1.43
C PRO A 146 -11.22 -9.10 1.58
N LEU A 147 -10.29 -9.53 0.71
CA LEU A 147 -9.79 -10.90 0.67
C LEU A 147 -8.50 -11.10 1.47
N LEU A 148 -8.03 -10.11 2.26
CA LEU A 148 -6.75 -10.20 2.98
C LEU A 148 -6.66 -11.35 3.99
N GLU A 149 -7.78 -11.88 4.44
CA GLU A 149 -7.82 -13.02 5.36
C GLU A 149 -8.06 -14.35 4.64
N CYS A 150 -8.43 -14.32 3.34
CA CYS A 150 -8.60 -15.51 2.53
C CYS A 150 -7.26 -15.98 1.98
N THR A 151 -7.02 -17.29 1.96
CA THR A 151 -5.86 -17.89 1.29
C THR A 151 -6.11 -18.03 -0.21
N ARG A 152 -5.03 -18.10 -0.98
CA ARG A 152 -5.14 -18.38 -2.41
C ARG A 152 -5.78 -19.74 -2.70
N ALA A 153 -5.60 -20.73 -1.83
CA ALA A 153 -6.23 -22.05 -1.95
C ALA A 153 -7.76 -21.95 -1.82
N GLU A 154 -8.25 -21.17 -0.86
CA GLU A 154 -9.71 -20.92 -0.71
C GLU A 154 -10.27 -20.18 -1.91
N LEU A 155 -9.56 -19.18 -2.46
CA LEU A 155 -9.98 -18.49 -3.67
C LEU A 155 -10.02 -19.43 -4.88
N ALA A 156 -9.05 -20.32 -5.03
CA ALA A 156 -9.02 -21.34 -6.08
C ALA A 156 -10.18 -22.34 -5.92
N GLY A 157 -10.47 -22.77 -4.69
CA GLY A 157 -11.63 -23.63 -4.38
C GLY A 157 -12.95 -22.97 -4.76
N TYR A 158 -13.12 -21.71 -4.40
CA TYR A 158 -14.29 -20.91 -4.80
C TYR A 158 -14.43 -20.79 -6.32
N ALA A 159 -13.34 -20.44 -7.00
CA ALA A 159 -13.33 -20.32 -8.46
C ALA A 159 -13.69 -21.63 -9.15
N HIS A 160 -13.20 -22.77 -8.65
CA HIS A 160 -13.54 -24.10 -9.15
C HIS A 160 -15.03 -24.42 -8.94
N GLN A 161 -15.56 -24.20 -7.72
CA GLN A 161 -16.95 -24.44 -7.38
C GLN A 161 -17.91 -23.66 -8.28
N HIS A 162 -17.58 -22.40 -8.60
CA HIS A 162 -18.39 -21.51 -9.43
C HIS A 162 -18.00 -21.53 -10.91
N LYS A 163 -17.10 -22.44 -11.33
CA LYS A 163 -16.64 -22.61 -12.72
C LYS A 163 -16.15 -21.29 -13.33
N LEU A 164 -15.45 -20.47 -12.54
CA LEU A 164 -14.94 -19.19 -12.99
C LEU A 164 -13.70 -19.40 -13.87
N THR A 165 -13.67 -18.70 -15.00
CA THR A 165 -12.51 -18.68 -15.90
C THR A 165 -11.61 -17.49 -15.57
N ALA A 166 -10.29 -17.70 -15.59
CA ALA A 166 -9.31 -16.67 -15.27
C ALA A 166 -8.13 -16.71 -16.25
N ILE A 167 -7.50 -15.57 -16.40
CA ILE A 167 -6.26 -15.43 -17.18
C ILE A 167 -5.08 -15.88 -16.31
N ASP A 168 -4.17 -16.62 -16.92
CA ASP A 168 -2.83 -16.84 -16.37
C ASP A 168 -1.85 -15.85 -17.04
N ASP A 169 -1.30 -14.93 -16.25
CA ASP A 169 -0.35 -13.94 -16.71
C ASP A 169 1.07 -14.49 -16.65
N GLU A 170 1.70 -14.62 -17.80
CA GLU A 170 3.06 -15.13 -17.98
C GLU A 170 4.10 -14.39 -17.12
N SER A 171 3.87 -13.10 -16.83
CA SER A 171 4.78 -12.30 -15.98
C SER A 171 4.86 -12.82 -14.52
N ASN A 172 3.88 -13.60 -14.06
CA ASN A 172 3.91 -14.26 -12.75
C ASN A 172 5.03 -15.32 -12.65
N ALA A 173 5.55 -15.80 -13.77
CA ALA A 173 6.65 -16.76 -13.82
C ALA A 173 8.04 -16.13 -13.70
N ASP A 174 8.18 -14.83 -13.89
CA ASP A 174 9.48 -14.16 -13.93
C ASP A 174 10.07 -13.94 -12.53
N GLU A 175 11.04 -14.78 -12.16
CA GLU A 175 11.71 -14.76 -10.85
C GLU A 175 12.70 -13.59 -10.67
N ARG A 176 12.97 -12.77 -11.69
CA ARG A 176 13.70 -11.50 -11.55
C ARG A 176 12.97 -10.53 -10.63
N PHE A 177 11.65 -10.65 -10.52
CA PHE A 177 10.86 -9.92 -9.55
C PHE A 177 10.94 -10.59 -8.18
N ARG A 178 11.44 -9.87 -7.18
CA ARG A 178 11.65 -10.38 -5.80
C ARG A 178 10.40 -11.03 -5.21
N ARG A 179 9.21 -10.52 -5.54
CA ARG A 179 7.94 -11.08 -5.07
C ARG A 179 7.66 -12.45 -5.69
N ASN A 180 7.88 -12.60 -7.00
CA ASN A 180 7.74 -13.89 -7.68
C ASN A 180 8.78 -14.91 -7.18
N TYR A 181 10.02 -14.47 -6.93
CA TYR A 181 11.04 -15.30 -6.33
C TYR A 181 10.60 -15.82 -4.94
N LEU A 182 10.09 -14.95 -4.07
CA LEU A 182 9.56 -15.37 -2.77
C LEU A 182 8.41 -16.38 -2.94
N ARG A 183 7.45 -16.08 -3.79
CA ARG A 183 6.27 -16.94 -4.04
C ARG A 183 6.64 -18.31 -4.53
N ARG A 184 7.62 -18.40 -5.45
CA ARG A 184 7.94 -19.64 -6.16
C ARG A 184 9.04 -20.45 -5.50
N ARG A 185 9.96 -19.83 -4.79
CA ARG A 185 11.13 -20.50 -4.21
C ARG A 185 11.10 -20.53 -2.69
N VAL A 186 10.76 -19.44 -2.06
CA VAL A 186 10.91 -19.32 -0.60
C VAL A 186 9.65 -19.82 0.13
N MET A 187 8.47 -19.35 -0.27
CA MET A 187 7.22 -19.70 0.39
C MET A 187 6.94 -21.22 0.39
N PRO A 188 7.18 -21.98 -0.70
CA PRO A 188 7.02 -23.43 -0.67
C PRO A 188 7.93 -24.12 0.35
N LEU A 189 9.19 -23.68 0.48
CA LEU A 189 10.13 -24.22 1.47
C LEU A 189 9.66 -23.90 2.90
N LEU A 190 9.21 -22.67 3.13
CA LEU A 190 8.66 -22.28 4.43
C LEU A 190 7.40 -23.09 4.75
N THR A 191 6.51 -23.29 3.80
CA THR A 191 5.27 -24.05 3.99
C THR A 191 5.54 -25.52 4.29
N ALA A 192 6.55 -26.11 3.67
CA ALA A 192 6.95 -27.49 3.94
C ALA A 192 7.41 -27.69 5.40
N GLY A 193 8.15 -26.73 5.96
CA GLY A 193 8.60 -26.79 7.37
C GLY A 193 7.59 -26.21 8.36
N PHE A 194 6.77 -25.25 7.91
CA PHE A 194 5.81 -24.50 8.72
C PHE A 194 4.48 -24.39 7.98
N PRO A 195 3.61 -25.40 8.00
CA PRO A 195 2.38 -25.42 7.20
C PRO A 195 1.47 -24.21 7.39
N ALA A 196 1.48 -23.59 8.57
CA ALA A 196 0.67 -22.40 8.88
C ALA A 196 1.38 -21.06 8.61
N VAL A 197 2.51 -21.05 7.87
CA VAL A 197 3.35 -19.85 7.70
C VAL A 197 2.58 -18.65 7.14
N THR A 198 1.70 -18.85 6.16
CA THR A 198 0.88 -17.78 5.57
C THR A 198 -0.02 -17.12 6.62
N ALA A 199 -0.77 -17.91 7.38
CA ALA A 199 -1.63 -17.41 8.45
C ALA A 199 -0.82 -16.75 9.58
N THR A 200 0.35 -17.30 9.91
CA THR A 200 1.24 -16.76 10.94
C THR A 200 1.80 -15.40 10.53
N LEU A 201 2.28 -15.24 9.29
CA LEU A 201 2.76 -13.96 8.78
C LEU A 201 1.63 -12.93 8.67
N ALA A 202 0.44 -13.32 8.22
CA ALA A 202 -0.72 -12.44 8.20
C ALA A 202 -1.13 -11.98 9.62
N ARG A 203 -1.09 -12.87 10.60
CA ARG A 203 -1.31 -12.54 12.01
C ARG A 203 -0.23 -11.58 12.54
N THR A 204 1.04 -11.83 12.21
CA THR A 204 2.14 -10.91 12.56
C THR A 204 1.89 -9.51 11.99
N ALA A 205 1.40 -9.39 10.75
CA ALA A 205 1.03 -8.09 10.17
C ALA A 205 -0.02 -7.37 11.03
N ARG A 206 -1.06 -8.07 11.52
CA ARG A 206 -2.09 -7.47 12.37
C ARG A 206 -1.50 -6.95 13.70
N HIS A 207 -0.69 -7.77 14.38
CA HIS A 207 -0.02 -7.33 15.62
C HIS A 207 0.89 -6.11 15.38
N GLN A 208 1.60 -6.08 14.25
CA GLN A 208 2.44 -4.94 13.91
C GLN A 208 1.61 -3.70 13.51
N ALA A 209 0.43 -3.87 12.93
CA ALA A 209 -0.49 -2.78 12.66
C ALA A 209 -1.02 -2.16 13.97
N GLU A 210 -1.40 -2.97 14.95
CA GLU A 210 -1.80 -2.53 16.29
C GLU A 210 -0.66 -1.77 16.99
N ALA A 211 0.53 -2.36 17.02
CA ALA A 211 1.73 -1.71 17.59
C ALA A 211 2.05 -0.38 16.89
N SER A 212 1.94 -0.34 15.55
CA SER A 212 2.13 0.91 14.79
C SER A 212 1.09 1.96 15.14
N GLY A 213 -0.17 1.56 15.35
CA GLY A 213 -1.25 2.46 15.78
C GLY A 213 -0.99 3.07 17.16
N LEU A 214 -0.52 2.26 18.12
CA LEU A 214 -0.13 2.73 19.46
C LEU A 214 1.07 3.70 19.39
N LEU A 215 2.06 3.40 18.55
CA LEU A 215 3.20 4.30 18.32
C LEU A 215 2.78 5.62 17.65
N ASP A 216 1.83 5.56 16.71
CA ASP A 216 1.29 6.76 16.07
C ASP A 216 0.49 7.60 17.09
N ALA A 217 -0.32 6.99 17.95
CA ALA A 217 -1.06 7.69 19.02
C ALA A 217 -0.12 8.35 20.04
N LEU A 218 0.94 7.65 20.46
CA LEU A 218 1.97 8.23 21.33
C LEU A 218 2.67 9.41 20.66
N ALA A 219 3.04 9.25 19.36
CA ALA A 219 3.67 10.33 18.62
C ALA A 219 2.74 11.55 18.45
N ASP A 220 1.45 11.31 18.26
CA ASP A 220 0.45 12.37 18.14
C ASP A 220 0.31 13.15 19.46
N ALA A 221 0.34 12.49 20.60
CA ALA A 221 0.37 13.12 21.92
C ALA A 221 1.66 13.94 22.13
N ASP A 222 2.84 13.38 21.76
CA ASP A 222 4.12 14.09 21.85
C ASP A 222 4.17 15.32 20.93
N LEU A 223 3.58 15.22 19.73
CA LEU A 223 3.50 16.34 18.80
C LEU A 223 2.56 17.44 19.32
N THR A 224 1.43 17.09 19.92
CA THR A 224 0.51 18.06 20.53
C THR A 224 1.20 18.88 21.63
N LEU A 225 2.07 18.27 22.44
CA LEU A 225 2.86 18.98 23.45
C LEU A 225 3.91 19.91 22.86
N ALA A 226 4.42 19.59 21.66
CA ALA A 226 5.44 20.38 20.96
C ALA A 226 4.86 21.35 19.92
N GLU A 227 3.55 21.31 19.64
CA GLU A 227 2.94 22.09 18.56
C GLU A 227 2.96 23.58 18.85
N MET A 228 3.31 24.37 17.82
CA MET A 228 3.29 25.83 17.79
C MET A 228 2.64 26.28 16.48
N ASP A 229 2.20 27.54 16.38
CA ASP A 229 1.48 28.10 15.23
C ASP A 229 2.12 27.78 13.86
N ALA A 230 3.46 27.70 13.79
CA ALA A 230 4.16 27.53 12.53
C ALA A 230 5.08 26.30 12.48
N GLY A 231 4.98 25.38 13.44
CA GLY A 231 5.85 24.19 13.49
C GLY A 231 5.90 23.52 14.86
N LEU A 232 7.07 23.02 15.25
CA LEU A 232 7.25 22.30 16.51
C LEU A 232 8.28 23.00 17.41
N HIS A 233 8.04 23.02 18.71
CA HIS A 233 8.96 23.52 19.70
C HIS A 233 10.18 22.57 19.86
N ALA A 234 11.35 23.05 19.50
CA ALA A 234 12.57 22.25 19.41
C ALA A 234 13.01 21.66 20.76
N GLU A 235 12.90 22.46 21.84
CA GLU A 235 13.34 22.01 23.17
C GLU A 235 12.39 20.95 23.74
N THR A 236 11.06 21.06 23.53
CA THR A 236 10.11 20.00 23.90
C THR A 236 10.48 18.68 23.20
N LEU A 237 10.80 18.72 21.90
CA LEU A 237 11.25 17.52 21.18
C LEU A 237 12.57 16.95 21.73
N LYS A 238 13.52 17.79 22.15
CA LYS A 238 14.77 17.35 22.77
C LYS A 238 14.56 16.68 24.13
N GLN A 239 13.58 17.16 24.91
CA GLN A 239 13.22 16.57 26.20
C GLN A 239 12.59 15.20 26.10
N LEU A 240 11.99 14.86 24.94
CA LEU A 240 11.55 13.50 24.66
C LEU A 240 12.77 12.58 24.59
N GLY A 241 12.74 11.44 25.24
CA GLY A 241 13.79 10.42 25.10
C GLY A 241 14.02 10.06 23.62
N GLY A 242 15.22 9.55 23.27
CA GLY A 242 15.62 9.36 21.87
C GLY A 242 14.64 8.59 21.01
N ALA A 243 13.99 7.54 21.55
CA ALA A 243 12.99 6.76 20.83
C ALA A 243 11.68 7.54 20.59
N ARG A 244 11.21 8.31 21.58
CA ARG A 244 10.00 9.12 21.47
C ARG A 244 10.20 10.28 20.49
N CYS A 245 11.31 11.00 20.59
CA CYS A 245 11.67 12.06 19.63
C CYS A 245 11.71 11.51 18.20
N LYS A 246 12.34 10.33 18.01
CA LYS A 246 12.40 9.64 16.72
C LYS A 246 11.00 9.29 16.18
N ASN A 247 10.12 8.82 17.05
CA ASN A 247 8.74 8.48 16.70
C ASN A 247 7.94 9.73 16.33
N ALA A 248 8.02 10.79 17.13
CA ALA A 248 7.35 12.06 16.88
C ALA A 248 7.79 12.69 15.54
N LEU A 249 9.10 12.74 15.26
CA LEU A 249 9.60 13.26 13.98
C LEU A 249 9.16 12.41 12.78
N ARG A 250 9.13 11.07 12.91
CA ARG A 250 8.56 10.20 11.86
C ARG A 250 7.10 10.54 11.59
N ARG A 251 6.30 10.69 12.65
CA ARG A 251 4.88 11.00 12.55
C ARG A 251 4.65 12.37 11.93
N TRP A 252 5.42 13.37 12.31
CA TRP A 252 5.36 14.71 11.75
C TRP A 252 5.63 14.75 10.25
N LEU A 253 6.69 14.05 9.79
CA LEU A 253 7.01 13.92 8.37
C LEU A 253 5.92 13.16 7.60
N ASP A 254 5.34 12.12 8.20
CA ASP A 254 4.25 11.35 7.62
C ASP A 254 2.96 12.19 7.46
N ARG A 255 2.59 12.99 8.47
CA ARG A 255 1.48 13.94 8.40
C ARG A 255 1.67 14.98 7.30
N ALA A 256 2.91 15.37 7.02
CA ALA A 256 3.27 16.24 5.91
C ALA A 256 3.29 15.54 4.53
N GLY A 257 2.92 14.27 4.45
CA GLY A 257 2.86 13.49 3.20
C GLY A 257 4.21 13.06 2.66
N LEU A 258 5.29 13.16 3.45
CA LEU A 258 6.63 12.77 3.05
C LEU A 258 6.86 11.26 3.23
N ARG A 259 7.65 10.67 2.35
CA ARG A 259 8.11 9.29 2.53
C ARG A 259 8.95 9.18 3.80
N GLN A 260 8.84 8.06 4.49
CA GLN A 260 9.65 7.82 5.67
C GLN A 260 11.15 7.83 5.32
N PRO A 261 11.97 8.64 5.99
CA PRO A 261 13.41 8.64 5.79
C PRO A 261 14.02 7.32 6.26
N SER A 262 15.17 6.94 5.68
CA SER A 262 15.95 5.83 6.21
C SER A 262 16.37 6.10 7.65
N GLU A 263 16.69 5.05 8.40
CA GLU A 263 17.11 5.18 9.78
C GLU A 263 18.34 6.10 9.94
N ALA A 264 19.34 5.96 9.06
CA ALA A 264 20.53 6.82 9.08
C ALA A 264 20.17 8.30 8.87
N ARG A 265 19.26 8.61 7.93
CA ARG A 265 18.84 9.99 7.68
C ARG A 265 18.04 10.58 8.86
N LEU A 266 17.18 9.78 9.48
CA LEU A 266 16.42 10.22 10.64
C LEU A 266 17.33 10.43 11.86
N ASN A 267 18.30 9.55 12.08
CA ASN A 267 19.31 9.72 13.13
C ASN A 267 20.15 10.98 12.91
N ALA A 268 20.47 11.31 11.64
CA ALA A 268 21.15 12.56 11.31
C ALA A 268 20.31 13.80 11.66
N LEU A 269 18.99 13.77 11.38
CA LEU A 269 18.08 14.84 11.80
C LEU A 269 18.02 14.99 13.33
N ILE A 270 17.91 13.89 14.07
CA ILE A 270 17.86 13.90 15.54
C ILE A 270 19.19 14.44 16.11
N LYS A 271 20.32 14.00 15.56
CA LYS A 271 21.63 14.52 15.95
C LYS A 271 21.71 16.03 15.71
N ALA A 272 21.37 16.47 14.50
CA ALA A 272 21.36 17.89 14.15
C ALA A 272 20.43 18.72 15.05
N LEU A 273 19.26 18.18 15.43
CA LEU A 273 18.34 18.81 16.37
C LEU A 273 18.98 18.94 17.77
N ARG A 274 19.61 17.89 18.28
CA ARG A 274 20.25 17.89 19.60
C ARG A 274 21.46 18.83 19.69
N ASP A 275 22.28 18.83 18.64
CA ASP A 275 23.48 19.64 18.55
C ASP A 275 23.16 21.13 18.24
N SER A 276 21.91 21.43 17.79
CA SER A 276 21.51 22.80 17.48
C SER A 276 21.14 23.59 18.73
N SER A 277 21.57 24.86 18.78
CA SER A 277 21.14 25.89 19.74
C SER A 277 20.31 26.96 19.07
N ASN A 278 19.84 27.97 19.82
CA ASN A 278 19.09 29.10 19.28
C ASN A 278 19.85 29.88 18.20
N ASP A 279 21.20 29.85 18.26
CA ASP A 279 22.07 30.54 17.33
C ASP A 279 22.54 29.66 16.16
N THR A 280 22.30 28.36 16.22
CA THR A 280 22.79 27.40 15.21
C THR A 280 21.71 27.12 14.19
N ARG A 281 22.00 27.30 12.90
CA ARG A 281 21.08 27.03 11.79
C ARG A 281 21.03 25.51 11.48
N LEU A 282 19.96 24.82 11.87
CA LEU A 282 19.67 23.49 11.37
C LEU A 282 19.01 23.60 9.99
N ALA A 283 19.54 22.87 9.00
CA ALA A 283 18.92 22.67 7.70
C ALA A 283 19.08 21.20 7.30
N TRP A 284 17.99 20.44 7.29
CA TRP A 284 17.98 19.02 6.89
C TRP A 284 17.01 18.85 5.74
N VAL A 285 17.51 18.35 4.60
CA VAL A 285 16.72 18.20 3.37
C VAL A 285 16.25 16.76 3.22
N HIS A 286 14.97 16.57 2.98
CA HIS A 286 14.38 15.28 2.64
C HIS A 286 13.34 15.44 1.52
N GLU A 287 13.52 14.65 0.45
CA GLU A 287 12.79 14.84 -0.79
C GLU A 287 12.94 16.29 -1.31
N ARG A 288 11.84 17.04 -1.39
CA ARG A 288 11.84 18.44 -1.82
C ARG A 288 11.52 19.40 -0.67
N ARG A 289 11.55 18.92 0.57
CA ARG A 289 11.26 19.69 1.77
C ARG A 289 12.50 19.85 2.64
N THR A 290 12.55 20.94 3.38
CA THR A 290 13.66 21.24 4.30
C THR A 290 13.14 21.45 5.70
N VAL A 291 13.63 20.65 6.64
CA VAL A 291 13.46 20.92 8.07
C VAL A 291 14.46 21.98 8.48
N ARG A 292 13.99 23.08 9.02
CA ARG A 292 14.81 24.19 9.52
C ARG A 292 14.48 24.49 10.97
N ARG A 293 15.51 24.88 11.74
CA ARG A 293 15.33 25.45 13.06
C ARG A 293 15.61 26.96 13.00
N LYS A 294 14.70 27.74 13.57
CA LYS A 294 14.87 29.18 13.80
C LYS A 294 14.46 29.45 15.24
N LYS A 295 15.45 29.80 16.10
CA LYS A 295 15.28 29.86 17.57
C LYS A 295 14.69 28.53 18.09
N ASP A 296 13.57 28.57 18.77
CA ASP A 296 12.91 27.40 19.36
C ASP A 296 11.94 26.69 18.42
N LEU A 297 11.79 27.19 17.19
CA LEU A 297 10.83 26.67 16.23
C LEU A 297 11.49 25.78 15.18
N LEU A 298 11.01 24.54 15.06
CA LEU A 298 11.33 23.60 13.99
C LEU A 298 10.23 23.65 12.93
N THR A 299 10.59 24.04 11.72
CA THR A 299 9.64 24.20 10.60
C THR A 299 9.96 23.26 9.45
N LEU A 300 8.95 22.96 8.62
CA LEU A 300 9.07 22.18 7.39
C LEU A 300 8.61 23.05 6.20
N GLY A 301 9.57 23.44 5.34
CA GLY A 301 9.33 24.30 4.18
C GLY A 301 9.70 23.66 2.87
#